data_0e68143a14fcbe779500ad712807c7d7
#
_entry.id   0e68143a14fcbe779500ad712807c7d7
#
_cell.length_a   1.000
_cell.length_b   1.000
_cell.length_c   1.000
_cell.angle_alpha   90.00
_cell.angle_beta   90.00
_cell.angle_gamma   90.00
#
_symmetry.space_group_name_H-M   'P 1'
#
loop_
_entity.id
_entity.type
_entity.pdbx_description
1 polymer ?
#
loop_
_entity_poly.entity_id
_entity_poly.type
_entity_poly.pdbx_seq_one_letter_code
_entity_poly.pdbx_strand_id
1 'polypeptide(L)' 'MAQLRQLQRKIKAEYRDVGTEFAAEARKIHYGESAPENIYGQSSDEEREALADEGIDVVAMPWVPPEH' A
#
# COMPACT_ATOMS: atom_id res chain seq x y z
N MET A 1 -8.53 12.60 15.12
CA MET A 1 -7.43 11.87 14.48
C MET A 1 -7.11 10.51 15.09
N ALA A 2 -7.69 10.23 16.27
CA ALA A 2 -7.45 8.94 16.93
C ALA A 2 -7.85 7.75 16.07
N GLN A 3 -8.98 7.84 15.37
CA GLN A 3 -9.45 6.75 14.51
C GLN A 3 -8.49 6.47 13.36
N LEU A 4 -7.95 7.52 12.76
CA LEU A 4 -7.01 7.36 11.66
C LEU A 4 -5.72 6.71 12.13
N ARG A 5 -5.25 7.09 13.31
CA ARG A 5 -4.06 6.47 13.90
C ARG A 5 -4.28 5.02 14.25
N GLN A 6 -5.47 4.68 14.73
CA GLN A 6 -5.81 3.28 15.01
C GLN A 6 -5.79 2.45 13.73
N LEU A 7 -6.31 3.01 12.64
CA LEU A 7 -6.29 2.34 11.35
C LEU A 7 -4.85 2.14 10.87
N GLN A 8 -3.99 3.14 11.02
CA GLN A 8 -2.59 3.02 10.66
C GLN A 8 -1.89 1.92 11.45
N ARG A 9 -2.16 1.82 12.76
CA ARG A 9 -1.58 0.76 13.60
C ARG A 9 -2.03 -0.61 13.14
N LYS A 10 -3.29 -0.74 12.79
CA LYS A 10 -3.84 -1.99 12.31
C LYS A 10 -3.18 -2.40 10.99
N ILE A 11 -3.00 -1.46 10.08
CA ILE A 11 -2.33 -1.73 8.82
C ILE A 11 -0.89 -2.14 9.05
N LYS A 12 -0.16 -1.44 9.92
CA LYS A 12 1.22 -1.80 10.24
C LYS A 12 1.34 -3.17 10.87
N ALA A 13 0.34 -3.59 11.64
CA ALA A 13 0.35 -4.88 12.31
C ALA A 13 -0.01 -6.03 11.37
N GLU A 14 -0.94 -5.80 10.44
CA GLU A 14 -1.51 -6.84 9.60
C GLU A 14 -0.97 -6.86 8.17
N TYR A 15 -0.38 -5.76 7.71
CA TYR A 15 0.11 -5.61 6.34
C TYR A 15 1.63 -5.54 6.36
N ARG A 16 2.24 -6.06 5.31
CA ARG A 16 3.70 -5.95 5.16
C ARG A 16 4.06 -4.61 4.52
N ASP A 17 5.01 -3.90 5.14
CA ASP A 17 5.52 -2.64 4.61
C ASP A 17 6.54 -2.92 3.51
N VAL A 18 6.23 -2.50 2.30
CA VAL A 18 7.12 -2.66 1.16
C VAL A 18 7.75 -1.33 0.72
N GLY A 19 7.51 -0.28 1.47
CA GLY A 19 8.14 1.02 1.23
C GLY A 19 7.92 1.50 -0.19
N THR A 20 8.99 1.95 -0.84
CA THR A 20 8.92 2.47 -2.20
C THR A 20 8.78 1.39 -3.27
N GLU A 21 8.83 0.12 -2.89
CA GLU A 21 8.66 -1.00 -3.81
C GLU A 21 7.19 -1.41 -3.97
N PHE A 22 6.28 -0.58 -3.48
CA PHE A 22 4.86 -0.92 -3.48
C PHE A 22 4.35 -1.29 -4.87
N ALA A 23 4.65 -0.48 -5.89
CA ALA A 23 4.17 -0.73 -7.24
C ALA A 23 4.69 -2.06 -7.78
N ALA A 24 5.98 -2.33 -7.58
CA ALA A 24 6.58 -3.57 -8.05
C ALA A 24 5.99 -4.79 -7.34
N GLU A 25 5.82 -4.69 -6.02
CA GLU A 25 5.26 -5.79 -5.24
C GLU A 25 3.79 -6.04 -5.57
N ALA A 26 3.02 -4.96 -5.77
CA ALA A 26 1.62 -5.09 -6.14
C ALA A 26 1.47 -5.80 -7.48
N ARG A 27 2.34 -5.50 -8.45
CA ARG A 27 2.33 -6.17 -9.73
C ARG A 27 2.65 -7.65 -9.60
N LYS A 28 3.65 -7.99 -8.80
CA LYS A 28 4.01 -9.40 -8.58
C LYS A 28 2.85 -10.21 -8.04
N ILE A 29 2.12 -9.64 -7.08
CA ILE A 29 0.96 -10.30 -6.51
C ILE A 29 -0.16 -10.42 -7.55
N HIS A 30 -0.41 -9.34 -8.28
CA HIS A 30 -1.49 -9.32 -9.28
C HIS A 30 -1.26 -10.33 -10.39
N TYR A 31 -0.03 -10.47 -10.85
CA TYR A 31 0.30 -11.38 -11.94
C TYR A 31 0.69 -12.78 -11.49
N GLY A 32 0.55 -13.07 -10.20
CA GLY A 32 0.78 -14.42 -9.67
C GLY A 32 2.24 -14.78 -9.45
N GLU A 33 3.14 -13.79 -9.50
CA GLU A 33 4.57 -14.04 -9.26
C GLU A 33 4.90 -14.15 -7.77
N SER A 34 4.03 -13.63 -6.93
CA SER A 34 4.15 -13.71 -5.46
C SER A 34 2.82 -14.17 -4.88
N ALA A 35 2.87 -14.80 -3.73
CA ALA A 35 1.66 -15.22 -3.05
C ALA A 35 0.81 -14.03 -2.64
N PRO A 36 -0.52 -14.15 -2.66
CA PRO A 36 -1.39 -13.07 -2.21
C PRO A 36 -1.11 -12.71 -0.76
N GLU A 37 -0.91 -11.43 -0.51
CA GLU A 37 -0.77 -10.91 0.85
C GLU A 37 -1.14 -9.43 0.88
N ASN A 38 -1.41 -8.93 2.05
CA ASN A 38 -1.73 -7.52 2.23
C ASN A 38 -0.43 -6.74 2.38
N ILE A 39 -0.26 -5.74 1.55
CA ILE A 39 0.94 -4.89 1.57
C ILE A 39 0.53 -3.43 1.63
N TYR A 40 1.43 -2.60 2.16
CA TYR A 40 1.28 -1.16 2.10
C TYR A 40 2.64 -0.53 1.83
N GLY A 41 2.63 0.69 1.33
CA GLY A 41 3.86 1.37 1.01
C GLY A 41 3.59 2.68 0.32
N GLN A 42 4.58 3.18 -0.39
CA GLN A 42 4.51 4.46 -1.07
C GLN A 42 4.60 4.26 -2.57
N SER A 43 3.83 5.05 -3.29
CA SER A 43 3.91 5.08 -4.75
C SER A 43 3.66 6.51 -5.21
N SER A 44 4.21 6.86 -6.37
CA SER A 44 3.94 8.14 -6.99
C SER A 44 2.55 8.13 -7.63
N ASP A 45 2.05 9.31 -7.99
CA ASP A 45 0.78 9.40 -8.70
C ASP A 45 0.85 8.68 -10.04
N GLU A 46 1.99 8.77 -10.73
CA GLU A 46 2.20 8.07 -11.99
C GLU A 46 2.14 6.55 -11.81
N GLU A 47 2.77 6.06 -10.76
CA GLU A 47 2.73 4.62 -10.44
C GLU A 47 1.33 4.17 -10.13
N ARG A 48 0.57 4.96 -9.36
CA ARG A 48 -0.82 4.63 -9.04
C ARG A 48 -1.68 4.57 -10.29
N GLU A 49 -1.53 5.53 -11.19
CA GLU A 49 -2.27 5.52 -12.45
C GLU A 49 -1.93 4.31 -13.29
N ALA A 50 -0.65 3.96 -13.37
CA ALA A 50 -0.22 2.79 -14.12
C ALA A 50 -0.81 1.51 -13.53
N LEU A 51 -0.83 1.40 -12.20
CA LEU A 51 -1.42 0.23 -11.54
C LEU A 51 -2.91 0.14 -11.83
N ALA A 52 -3.61 1.26 -11.77
CA ALA A 52 -5.05 1.29 -12.09
C ALA A 52 -5.31 0.87 -13.53
N ASP A 53 -4.48 1.32 -14.46
CA ASP A 53 -4.59 0.94 -15.87
C ASP A 53 -4.37 -0.55 -16.08
N GLU A 54 -3.58 -1.17 -15.21
CA GLU A 54 -3.35 -2.62 -15.26
C GLU A 54 -4.43 -3.42 -14.53
N GLY A 55 -5.43 -2.74 -13.98
CA GLY A 55 -6.51 -3.41 -13.26
C GLY A 55 -6.18 -3.76 -11.81
N ILE A 56 -5.15 -3.14 -11.26
CA ILE A 56 -4.74 -3.39 -9.88
C ILE A 56 -5.39 -2.35 -8.97
N ASP A 57 -6.21 -2.81 -8.03
CA ASP A 57 -6.89 -1.91 -7.11
C ASP A 57 -5.94 -1.42 -6.04
N VAL A 58 -5.81 -0.11 -5.95
CA VAL A 58 -4.96 0.54 -4.95
C VAL A 58 -5.78 1.60 -4.24
N VAL A 59 -5.74 1.57 -2.92
CA VAL A 59 -6.43 2.56 -2.10
C VAL A 59 -5.41 3.54 -1.53
N ALA A 60 -5.57 4.82 -1.86
CA ALA A 60 -4.74 5.87 -1.29
C ALA A 60 -5.29 6.25 0.07
N MET A 61 -4.41 6.32 1.07
CA MET A 61 -4.80 6.69 2.43
C MET A 61 -4.06 7.93 2.88
N PRO A 62 -4.77 8.84 3.57
CA PRO A 62 -4.06 9.92 4.23
C PRO A 62 -3.25 9.32 5.40
N TRP A 63 -1.95 9.52 5.38
CA TRP A 63 -1.06 8.97 6.38
C TRP A 63 -0.69 10.05 7.38
N VAL A 64 -0.96 9.80 8.66
CA VAL A 64 -0.68 10.76 9.72
C VAL A 64 0.75 10.53 10.21
N PRO A 65 1.63 11.57 10.16
CA PRO A 65 2.99 11.38 10.65
C PRO A 65 3.00 11.12 12.15
N PRO A 66 4.03 10.43 12.65
CA PRO A 66 4.13 10.17 14.10
C PRO A 66 4.30 11.48 14.87
N GLU A 67 3.76 11.50 16.06
CA GLU A 67 3.94 12.63 16.95
C GLU A 67 5.26 12.51 17.69
N HIS A 68 5.89 13.64 17.89
CA HIS A 68 7.14 13.73 18.64
C HIS A 68 6.97 14.54 19.90
#